data_91aae38dc82705a655804e13a32545c1
#
_entry.id   91aae38dc82705a655804e13a32545c1
#
_cell.length_a   1.000
_cell.length_b   1.000
_cell.length_c   1.000
_cell.angle_alpha   90.00
_cell.angle_beta   90.00
_cell.angle_gamma   90.00
#
_symmetry.space_group_name_H-M   'P 1'
#
loop_
_entity.id
_entity.type
_entity.pdbx_description
1 polymer ?
#
loop_
_entity_poly.entity_id
_entity_poly.type
_entity_poly.pdbx_seq_one_letter_code
_entity_poly.pdbx_strand_id
1 'polypeptide(L)'
;MTSRRIRPGLAGVAVFDDLLPTERTALEGELETIALQRGHVLVRQGEAADALFIVVSGRFEVTIAGRGGRVAEVGPGSPVGEIAFLAGGTRTATVTAARDSLVLKLGREQFERLCARSPAIWRTLTVALARRLADQTAARSNPGAPIPRTIAVIGAGPRPVPQRFVLGLEAALRRHGSTELIRSDNLRRTLGGQTDLNSGAAMQALNALESAHDFVLYVADPDLTPWSEKAIRQADLVLRVGSAARQTHTPVPENRLEQFAAGLLQPKAQRLVLLHESRGPISGTSHWLSARSVGLHHHVALTDRSDTDRLARFVTGNALGFVACGGGAFCAAHIGLYKAFLESGLAFDAMGGTSGGSAMTAAFAMGMAPDDVDRATHEIFVARRALRRYTGPPSELQSLV
;
A
#
# COMPACT_ATOMS: atom_id res chain seq x y z
N MET A 1 24.76 3.63 -32.97
CA MET A 1 24.99 3.61 -31.52
C MET A 1 24.41 2.32 -30.99
N THR A 2 25.25 1.35 -30.70
CA THR A 2 24.88 -0.02 -30.34
C THR A 2 24.37 -0.01 -28.89
N SER A 3 23.08 -0.18 -28.72
CA SER A 3 22.45 -0.40 -27.39
C SER A 3 23.08 -1.67 -26.79
N ARG A 4 23.89 -1.50 -25.76
CA ARG A 4 24.47 -2.59 -24.97
C ARG A 4 23.28 -3.24 -24.24
N ARG A 5 22.78 -4.36 -24.77
CA ARG A 5 21.73 -5.18 -24.13
C ARG A 5 22.26 -5.59 -22.74
N ILE A 6 21.76 -4.94 -21.72
CA ILE A 6 21.95 -5.41 -20.34
C ILE A 6 21.14 -6.70 -20.27
N ARG A 7 21.82 -7.85 -20.15
CA ARG A 7 21.18 -9.13 -19.90
C ARG A 7 21.02 -9.24 -18.38
N PRO A 8 19.82 -9.10 -17.82
CA PRO A 8 19.61 -9.49 -16.43
C PRO A 8 19.83 -10.99 -16.37
N GLY A 9 20.76 -11.45 -15.54
CA GLY A 9 20.95 -12.86 -15.31
C GLY A 9 19.68 -13.47 -14.71
N LEU A 10 19.38 -14.72 -14.99
CA LEU A 10 18.30 -15.50 -14.35
C LEU A 10 18.62 -15.79 -12.86
N ALA A 11 19.75 -15.32 -12.35
CA ALA A 11 20.12 -15.44 -10.94
C ALA A 11 19.09 -14.73 -10.05
N GLY A 12 18.50 -15.46 -9.13
CA GLY A 12 17.44 -14.95 -8.24
C GLY A 12 16.02 -15.06 -8.80
N VAL A 13 15.81 -15.65 -9.98
CA VAL A 13 14.49 -16.02 -10.48
C VAL A 13 14.23 -17.47 -10.09
N ALA A 14 13.58 -17.66 -8.94
CA ALA A 14 13.39 -18.98 -8.30
C ALA A 14 12.82 -20.08 -9.22
N VAL A 15 12.08 -19.71 -10.25
CA VAL A 15 11.56 -20.64 -11.28
C VAL A 15 12.70 -21.38 -12.00
N PHE A 16 13.90 -20.84 -12.06
CA PHE A 16 15.03 -21.42 -12.82
C PHE A 16 16.17 -21.91 -11.94
N ASP A 17 16.00 -21.96 -10.62
CA ASP A 17 17.05 -22.40 -9.71
C ASP A 17 17.46 -23.87 -9.93
N ASP A 18 16.52 -24.69 -10.38
CA ASP A 18 16.72 -26.13 -10.66
C ASP A 18 17.40 -26.41 -12.03
N LEU A 19 17.63 -25.37 -12.86
CA LEU A 19 18.29 -25.55 -14.16
C LEU A 19 19.81 -25.65 -13.99
N LEU A 20 20.43 -26.53 -14.79
CA LEU A 20 21.89 -26.60 -14.90
C LEU A 20 22.46 -25.26 -15.42
N PRO A 21 23.70 -24.88 -15.07
CA PRO A 21 24.31 -23.65 -15.55
C PRO A 21 24.29 -23.49 -17.06
N THR A 22 24.50 -24.60 -17.81
CA THR A 22 24.46 -24.62 -19.27
C THR A 22 23.07 -24.37 -19.84
N GLU A 23 22.03 -24.93 -19.21
CA GLU A 23 20.63 -24.72 -19.59
C GLU A 23 20.18 -23.28 -19.28
N ARG A 24 20.60 -22.75 -18.13
CA ARG A 24 20.35 -21.37 -17.74
C ARG A 24 20.97 -20.39 -18.74
N THR A 25 22.23 -20.61 -19.15
CA THR A 25 22.89 -19.77 -20.15
C THR A 25 22.19 -19.85 -21.53
N ALA A 26 21.74 -21.03 -21.93
CA ALA A 26 21.00 -21.20 -23.18
C ALA A 26 19.66 -20.45 -23.14
N LEU A 27 18.93 -20.52 -22.02
CA LEU A 27 17.69 -19.79 -21.81
C LEU A 27 17.91 -18.28 -21.80
N GLU A 28 18.93 -17.78 -21.11
CA GLU A 28 19.30 -16.35 -21.07
C GLU A 28 19.59 -15.79 -22.47
N GLY A 29 20.14 -16.62 -23.36
CA GLY A 29 20.42 -16.23 -24.74
C GLY A 29 19.19 -15.95 -25.59
N GLU A 30 18.07 -16.59 -25.29
CA GLU A 30 16.80 -16.51 -26.04
C GLU A 30 15.80 -15.51 -25.44
N LEU A 31 16.01 -15.04 -24.22
CA LEU A 31 15.09 -14.14 -23.52
C LEU A 31 15.27 -12.68 -23.94
N GLU A 32 14.16 -12.02 -24.20
CA GLU A 32 14.07 -10.58 -24.43
C GLU A 32 13.66 -9.86 -23.12
N THR A 33 14.42 -8.83 -22.74
CA THR A 33 14.10 -8.02 -21.57
C THR A 33 13.18 -6.86 -21.96
N ILE A 34 12.03 -6.73 -21.29
CA ILE A 34 11.05 -5.66 -21.51
C ILE A 34 10.88 -4.88 -20.20
N ALA A 35 11.10 -3.57 -20.27
CA ALA A 35 10.80 -2.64 -19.19
C ALA A 35 9.42 -2.03 -19.41
N LEU A 36 8.60 -2.03 -18.36
CA LEU A 36 7.23 -1.53 -18.37
C LEU A 36 7.05 -0.50 -17.27
N GLN A 37 6.49 0.64 -17.61
CA GLN A 37 6.08 1.62 -16.61
C GLN A 37 4.73 1.24 -16.00
N ARG A 38 4.45 1.75 -14.80
CA ARG A 38 3.15 1.60 -14.15
C ARG A 38 2.00 1.97 -15.09
N GLY A 39 0.96 1.15 -15.10
CA GLY A 39 -0.22 1.31 -15.94
C GLY A 39 -0.11 0.71 -17.34
N HIS A 40 1.10 0.31 -17.79
CA HIS A 40 1.24 -0.38 -19.07
C HIS A 40 0.68 -1.80 -19.02
N VAL A 41 -0.05 -2.16 -20.06
CA VAL A 41 -0.63 -3.50 -20.23
C VAL A 41 0.41 -4.42 -20.84
N LEU A 42 0.75 -5.50 -20.12
CA LEU A 42 1.66 -6.54 -20.61
C LEU A 42 0.96 -7.49 -21.57
N VAL A 43 -0.26 -7.93 -21.26
CA VAL A 43 -1.12 -8.77 -22.10
C VAL A 43 -2.58 -8.39 -21.90
N ARG A 44 -3.40 -8.49 -22.94
CA ARG A 44 -4.84 -8.22 -22.90
C ARG A 44 -5.63 -9.52 -23.00
N GLN A 45 -6.70 -9.62 -22.26
CA GLN A 45 -7.65 -10.73 -22.38
C GLN A 45 -8.15 -10.85 -23.80
N GLY A 46 -8.18 -12.08 -24.34
CA GLY A 46 -8.61 -12.38 -25.72
C GLY A 46 -7.52 -12.31 -26.78
N GLU A 47 -6.34 -11.71 -26.50
CA GLU A 47 -5.19 -11.73 -27.42
C GLU A 47 -4.60 -13.14 -27.58
N ALA A 48 -3.93 -13.41 -28.69
CA ALA A 48 -3.21 -14.66 -28.92
C ALA A 48 -2.06 -14.82 -27.92
N ALA A 49 -1.85 -16.04 -27.44
CA ALA A 49 -0.78 -16.35 -26.48
C ALA A 49 0.49 -16.80 -27.20
N ASP A 50 1.21 -15.86 -27.80
CA ASP A 50 2.43 -16.08 -28.59
C ASP A 50 3.73 -16.07 -27.78
N ALA A 51 3.70 -15.60 -26.54
CA ALA A 51 4.85 -15.51 -25.65
C ALA A 51 4.47 -15.82 -24.20
N LEU A 52 5.45 -16.28 -23.44
CA LEU A 52 5.47 -16.40 -21.99
C LEU A 52 6.30 -15.27 -21.42
N PHE A 53 5.87 -14.70 -20.30
CA PHE A 53 6.63 -13.66 -19.59
C PHE A 53 7.00 -14.13 -18.19
N ILE A 54 8.15 -13.68 -17.69
CA ILE A 54 8.61 -13.97 -16.34
C ILE A 54 8.92 -12.63 -15.67
N VAL A 55 8.33 -12.39 -14.52
CA VAL A 55 8.55 -11.15 -13.77
C VAL A 55 9.93 -11.21 -13.12
N VAL A 56 10.84 -10.33 -13.52
CA VAL A 56 12.15 -10.14 -12.89
C VAL A 56 12.03 -9.21 -11.70
N SER A 57 11.33 -8.08 -11.92
CA SER A 57 11.10 -7.09 -10.87
C SER A 57 9.77 -6.38 -11.08
N GLY A 58 9.26 -5.77 -10.01
CA GLY A 58 8.00 -5.05 -10.06
C GLY A 58 6.81 -5.90 -9.66
N ARG A 59 5.63 -5.49 -10.08
CA ARG A 59 4.36 -6.10 -9.69
C ARG A 59 3.30 -5.89 -10.75
N PHE A 60 2.44 -6.86 -10.96
CA PHE A 60 1.37 -6.82 -11.96
C PHE A 60 0.02 -7.12 -11.32
N GLU A 61 -1.01 -6.42 -11.77
CA GLU A 61 -2.40 -6.69 -11.44
C GLU A 61 -3.05 -7.49 -12.56
N VAL A 62 -3.81 -8.51 -12.18
CA VAL A 62 -4.60 -9.36 -13.10
C VAL A 62 -6.06 -8.97 -12.98
N THR A 63 -6.69 -8.63 -14.10
CA THR A 63 -8.12 -8.31 -14.21
C THR A 63 -8.79 -9.17 -15.26
N ILE A 64 -10.07 -9.51 -15.03
CA ILE A 64 -10.90 -10.29 -15.98
C ILE A 64 -12.11 -9.45 -16.33
N ALA A 65 -12.41 -9.31 -17.62
CA ALA A 65 -13.60 -8.62 -18.09
C ALA A 65 -14.87 -9.27 -17.50
N GLY A 66 -15.80 -8.45 -17.01
CA GLY A 66 -17.02 -8.91 -16.35
C GLY A 66 -16.87 -9.28 -14.87
N ARG A 67 -15.64 -9.33 -14.32
CA ARG A 67 -15.41 -9.43 -12.89
C ARG A 67 -14.89 -8.10 -12.38
N GLY A 68 -15.65 -7.45 -11.51
CA GLY A 68 -15.24 -6.16 -10.94
C GLY A 68 -13.94 -6.27 -10.14
N GLY A 69 -12.95 -5.43 -10.46
CA GLY A 69 -11.72 -5.29 -9.70
C GLY A 69 -10.60 -6.28 -10.04
N ARG A 70 -9.54 -6.23 -9.24
CA ARG A 70 -8.36 -7.08 -9.33
C ARG A 70 -8.68 -8.49 -8.84
N VAL A 71 -8.39 -9.50 -9.66
CA VAL A 71 -8.58 -10.92 -9.31
C VAL A 71 -7.33 -11.57 -8.74
N ALA A 72 -6.13 -11.07 -9.10
CA ALA A 72 -4.86 -11.56 -8.56
C ALA A 72 -3.76 -10.50 -8.70
N GLU A 73 -2.65 -10.76 -8.04
CA GLU A 73 -1.41 -10.00 -8.14
C GLU A 73 -0.25 -10.95 -8.48
N VAL A 74 0.68 -10.48 -9.31
CA VAL A 74 1.83 -11.26 -9.75
C VAL A 74 3.11 -10.48 -9.46
N GLY A 75 4.04 -11.10 -8.73
CA GLY A 75 5.32 -10.51 -8.33
C GLY A 75 6.53 -11.22 -8.96
N PRO A 76 7.75 -10.82 -8.52
CA PRO A 76 9.01 -11.38 -9.02
C PRO A 76 9.07 -12.90 -8.93
N GLY A 77 9.73 -13.51 -9.91
CA GLY A 77 9.87 -14.97 -10.04
C GLY A 77 8.66 -15.68 -10.64
N SER A 78 7.53 -14.99 -10.82
CA SER A 78 6.30 -15.60 -11.31
C SER A 78 6.18 -15.53 -12.84
N PRO A 79 5.69 -16.59 -13.50
CA PRO A 79 5.32 -16.54 -14.91
C PRO A 79 4.00 -15.77 -15.11
N VAL A 80 3.83 -15.16 -16.28
CA VAL A 80 2.62 -14.45 -16.73
C VAL A 80 2.21 -14.94 -18.12
N GLY A 81 0.93 -15.25 -18.27
CA GLY A 81 0.34 -15.72 -19.52
C GLY A 81 0.64 -17.18 -19.84
N GLU A 82 1.19 -17.90 -18.91
CA GLU A 82 1.63 -19.28 -18.98
C GLU A 82 0.50 -20.24 -19.32
N ILE A 83 -0.71 -20.04 -18.75
CA ILE A 83 -1.85 -20.93 -18.94
C ILE A 83 -2.24 -20.98 -20.41
N ALA A 84 -2.51 -19.83 -21.01
CA ALA A 84 -2.88 -19.72 -22.41
C ALA A 84 -1.73 -20.10 -23.37
N PHE A 85 -0.49 -19.77 -22.97
CA PHE A 85 0.70 -20.13 -23.74
C PHE A 85 0.91 -21.63 -23.82
N LEU A 86 0.79 -22.36 -22.73
CA LEU A 86 0.98 -23.82 -22.68
C LEU A 86 -0.24 -24.59 -23.21
N ALA A 87 -1.45 -24.10 -22.95
CA ALA A 87 -2.69 -24.74 -23.43
C ALA A 87 -2.98 -24.48 -24.93
N GLY A 88 -2.28 -23.52 -25.56
CA GLY A 88 -2.53 -23.15 -26.95
C GLY A 88 -3.88 -22.44 -27.11
N GLY A 89 -3.98 -21.18 -26.70
CA GLY A 89 -5.24 -20.43 -26.74
C GLY A 89 -5.05 -18.92 -26.68
N THR A 90 -6.11 -18.23 -26.25
CA THR A 90 -6.09 -16.79 -26.03
C THR A 90 -5.87 -16.44 -24.55
N ARG A 91 -5.36 -15.25 -24.28
CA ARG A 91 -5.14 -14.73 -22.93
C ARG A 91 -6.44 -14.74 -22.12
N THR A 92 -6.42 -15.36 -20.97
CA THR A 92 -7.60 -15.52 -20.10
C THR A 92 -7.89 -14.29 -19.24
N ALA A 93 -6.94 -13.35 -19.14
CA ALA A 93 -7.02 -12.15 -18.34
C ALA A 93 -6.16 -11.02 -18.94
N THR A 94 -6.44 -9.79 -18.53
CA THR A 94 -5.57 -8.64 -18.77
C THR A 94 -4.59 -8.49 -17.61
N VAL A 95 -3.31 -8.29 -17.92
CA VAL A 95 -2.25 -8.11 -16.93
C VAL A 95 -1.60 -6.76 -17.15
N THR A 96 -1.65 -5.92 -16.11
CA THR A 96 -1.19 -4.52 -16.14
C THR A 96 -0.11 -4.30 -15.09
N ALA A 97 0.94 -3.55 -15.42
CA ALA A 97 1.99 -3.20 -14.47
C ALA A 97 1.43 -2.31 -13.34
N ALA A 98 1.43 -2.82 -12.13
CA ALA A 98 0.98 -2.09 -10.93
C ALA A 98 2.03 -1.07 -10.45
N ARG A 99 3.27 -1.22 -10.88
CA ARG A 99 4.41 -0.30 -10.72
C ARG A 99 5.40 -0.51 -11.84
N ASP A 100 6.46 0.31 -11.91
CA ASP A 100 7.52 0.11 -12.90
C ASP A 100 8.11 -1.29 -12.74
N SER A 101 8.15 -2.07 -13.81
CA SER A 101 8.39 -3.50 -13.78
C SER A 101 9.31 -3.94 -14.91
N LEU A 102 10.04 -5.03 -14.69
CA LEU A 102 10.91 -5.67 -15.66
C LEU A 102 10.46 -7.11 -15.85
N VAL A 103 10.27 -7.51 -17.10
CA VAL A 103 9.93 -8.89 -17.45
C VAL A 103 10.88 -9.44 -18.49
N LEU A 104 11.04 -10.76 -18.47
CA LEU A 104 11.68 -11.53 -19.53
C LEU A 104 10.59 -12.14 -20.40
N LYS A 105 10.67 -11.93 -21.71
CA LYS A 105 9.78 -12.50 -22.71
C LYS A 105 10.44 -13.69 -23.37
N LEU A 106 9.73 -14.79 -23.46
CA LEU A 106 10.07 -16.00 -24.19
C LEU A 106 8.99 -16.27 -25.24
N GLY A 107 9.31 -16.10 -26.51
CA GLY A 107 8.40 -16.40 -27.61
C GLY A 107 8.20 -17.91 -27.80
N ARG A 108 7.12 -18.29 -28.47
CA ARG A 108 6.74 -19.71 -28.70
C ARG A 108 7.82 -20.49 -29.42
N GLU A 109 8.35 -19.98 -30.53
CA GLU A 109 9.40 -20.68 -31.28
C GLU A 109 10.68 -20.89 -30.47
N GLN A 110 11.09 -19.87 -29.68
CA GLN A 110 12.24 -19.97 -28.79
C GLN A 110 12.02 -21.02 -27.72
N PHE A 111 10.83 -21.04 -27.14
CA PHE A 111 10.44 -22.01 -26.11
C PHE A 111 10.48 -23.45 -26.65
N GLU A 112 9.91 -23.69 -27.84
CA GLU A 112 9.90 -25.01 -28.48
C GLU A 112 11.31 -25.50 -28.78
N ARG A 113 12.19 -24.64 -29.33
CA ARG A 113 13.61 -24.97 -29.54
C ARG A 113 14.34 -25.33 -28.25
N LEU A 114 14.09 -24.57 -27.16
CA LEU A 114 14.72 -24.83 -25.86
C LEU A 114 14.23 -26.15 -25.24
N CYS A 115 12.94 -26.42 -25.30
CA CYS A 115 12.35 -27.66 -24.77
C CYS A 115 12.82 -28.91 -25.55
N ALA A 116 13.05 -28.78 -26.86
CA ALA A 116 13.63 -29.86 -27.68
C ALA A 116 15.08 -30.19 -27.28
N ARG A 117 15.83 -29.20 -26.76
CA ARG A 117 17.22 -29.37 -26.28
C ARG A 117 17.32 -29.78 -24.82
N SER A 118 16.38 -29.32 -23.97
CA SER A 118 16.33 -29.63 -22.54
C SER A 118 14.92 -29.80 -22.04
N PRO A 119 14.46 -31.03 -21.79
CA PRO A 119 13.17 -31.32 -21.15
C PRO A 119 13.05 -30.74 -19.72
N ALA A 120 14.16 -30.42 -19.07
CA ALA A 120 14.17 -29.83 -17.74
C ALA A 120 13.47 -28.46 -17.72
N ILE A 121 13.54 -27.68 -18.81
CA ILE A 121 12.88 -26.39 -18.94
C ILE A 121 11.37 -26.52 -18.85
N TRP A 122 10.79 -27.53 -19.52
CA TRP A 122 9.37 -27.84 -19.44
C TRP A 122 8.94 -28.21 -18.02
N ARG A 123 9.72 -29.10 -17.37
CA ARG A 123 9.46 -29.53 -15.98
C ARG A 123 9.48 -28.34 -15.03
N THR A 124 10.45 -27.47 -15.13
CA THR A 124 10.61 -26.28 -14.29
C THR A 124 9.39 -25.35 -14.38
N LEU A 125 8.90 -25.08 -15.58
CA LEU A 125 7.69 -24.27 -15.77
C LEU A 125 6.44 -24.95 -15.24
N THR A 126 6.32 -26.26 -15.40
CA THR A 126 5.18 -27.03 -14.87
C THR A 126 5.15 -27.01 -13.33
N VAL A 127 6.30 -27.17 -12.68
CA VAL A 127 6.42 -27.07 -11.21
C VAL A 127 6.06 -25.66 -10.72
N ALA A 128 6.52 -24.61 -11.41
CA ALA A 128 6.17 -23.23 -11.07
C ALA A 128 4.66 -22.97 -11.15
N LEU A 129 4.00 -23.52 -12.18
CA LEU A 129 2.54 -23.47 -12.33
C LEU A 129 1.81 -24.20 -11.21
N ALA A 130 2.25 -25.41 -10.88
CA ALA A 130 1.67 -26.18 -9.80
C ALA A 130 1.79 -25.47 -8.44
N ARG A 131 2.95 -24.89 -8.12
CA ARG A 131 3.16 -24.08 -6.92
C ARG A 131 2.22 -22.88 -6.89
N ARG A 132 2.12 -22.13 -7.99
CA ARG A 132 1.23 -20.98 -8.08
C ARG A 132 -0.25 -21.34 -7.87
N LEU A 133 -0.72 -22.47 -8.40
CA LEU A 133 -2.08 -22.96 -8.17
C LEU A 133 -2.30 -23.32 -6.70
N ALA A 134 -1.32 -23.94 -6.05
CA ALA A 134 -1.36 -24.25 -4.62
C ALA A 134 -1.43 -22.95 -3.77
N ASP A 135 -0.60 -21.96 -4.09
CA ASP A 135 -0.55 -20.66 -3.39
C ASP A 135 -1.87 -19.88 -3.57
N GLN A 136 -2.45 -19.87 -4.76
CA GLN A 136 -3.76 -19.24 -5.01
C GLN A 136 -4.89 -19.92 -4.22
N THR A 137 -4.79 -21.21 -4.01
CA THR A 137 -5.76 -21.96 -3.20
C THR A 137 -5.61 -21.62 -1.71
N ALA A 138 -4.37 -21.51 -1.23
CA ALA A 138 -4.06 -21.12 0.15
C ALA A 138 -4.43 -19.63 0.44
N ALA A 139 -4.15 -18.72 -0.49
CA ALA A 139 -4.43 -17.29 -0.35
C ALA A 139 -5.92 -16.94 -0.27
N ARG A 140 -6.81 -17.80 -0.81
CA ARG A 140 -8.27 -17.66 -0.64
C ARG A 140 -8.74 -17.76 0.81
N SER A 141 -7.88 -18.24 1.70
CA SER A 141 -8.18 -18.43 3.13
C SER A 141 -7.83 -17.21 3.99
N ASN A 142 -7.18 -16.18 3.46
CA ASN A 142 -6.80 -14.98 4.23
C ASN A 142 -6.97 -13.68 3.40
N PRO A 143 -8.17 -13.03 3.46
CA PRO A 143 -8.49 -11.85 2.64
C PRO A 143 -7.92 -10.52 3.16
N GLY A 144 -6.86 -10.52 3.96
CA GLY A 144 -6.19 -9.30 4.42
C GLY A 144 -5.69 -8.46 3.24
N ALA A 145 -5.90 -7.13 3.26
CA ALA A 145 -5.28 -6.24 2.29
C ALA A 145 -3.75 -6.35 2.38
N PRO A 146 -3.03 -6.43 1.25
CA PRO A 146 -1.57 -6.53 1.27
C PRO A 146 -0.97 -5.30 1.96
N ILE A 147 -0.02 -5.54 2.86
CA ILE A 147 0.75 -4.48 3.53
C ILE A 147 1.63 -3.79 2.47
N PRO A 148 1.58 -2.46 2.33
CA PRO A 148 2.43 -1.74 1.40
C PRO A 148 3.90 -1.83 1.85
N ARG A 149 4.78 -2.26 0.96
CA ARG A 149 6.23 -2.32 1.21
C ARG A 149 6.94 -1.06 0.73
N THR A 150 6.43 -0.42 -0.30
CA THR A 150 6.99 0.80 -0.90
C THR A 150 6.04 1.97 -0.66
N ILE A 151 6.56 3.01 -0.01
CA ILE A 151 5.78 4.17 0.44
C ILE A 151 6.42 5.41 -0.17
N ALA A 152 5.67 6.18 -0.96
CA ALA A 152 6.12 7.48 -1.41
C ALA A 152 5.56 8.59 -0.51
N VAL A 153 6.42 9.52 -0.14
CA VAL A 153 6.06 10.75 0.57
C VAL A 153 6.17 11.92 -0.41
N ILE A 154 5.05 12.57 -0.67
CA ILE A 154 4.97 13.73 -1.55
C ILE A 154 4.38 14.93 -0.80
N GLY A 155 4.77 16.14 -1.19
CA GLY A 155 4.15 17.35 -0.66
C GLY A 155 2.72 17.51 -1.16
N ALA A 156 1.81 17.93 -0.28
CA ALA A 156 0.45 18.32 -0.59
C ALA A 156 0.25 19.82 -0.32
N GLY A 157 -0.43 20.51 -1.25
CA GLY A 157 -0.58 21.96 -1.20
C GLY A 157 0.74 22.70 -1.43
N PRO A 158 0.88 23.94 -0.91
CA PRO A 158 1.97 24.83 -1.31
C PRO A 158 3.28 24.66 -0.53
N ARG A 159 3.30 23.89 0.54
CA ARG A 159 4.47 23.77 1.43
C ARG A 159 5.21 22.45 1.21
N PRO A 160 6.57 22.47 1.26
CA PRO A 160 7.35 21.25 1.20
C PRO A 160 7.15 20.39 2.45
N VAL A 161 7.43 19.10 2.33
CA VAL A 161 7.38 18.14 3.44
C VAL A 161 8.51 18.46 4.43
N PRO A 162 8.21 18.69 5.71
CA PRO A 162 9.25 18.94 6.72
C PRO A 162 10.15 17.72 6.91
N GLN A 163 11.47 17.93 6.94
CA GLN A 163 12.44 16.84 7.14
C GLN A 163 12.21 16.11 8.45
N ARG A 164 11.85 16.82 9.54
CA ARG A 164 11.55 16.21 10.85
C ARG A 164 10.42 15.18 10.77
N PHE A 165 9.41 15.41 9.93
CA PHE A 165 8.34 14.42 9.72
C PHE A 165 8.87 13.17 9.04
N VAL A 166 9.65 13.32 7.96
CA VAL A 166 10.23 12.20 7.22
C VAL A 166 11.10 11.32 8.11
N LEU A 167 12.00 11.93 8.91
CA LEU A 167 12.86 11.21 9.84
C LEU A 167 12.07 10.56 10.97
N GLY A 168 11.02 11.22 11.46
CA GLY A 168 10.10 10.66 12.45
C GLY A 168 9.34 9.43 11.93
N LEU A 169 8.85 9.51 10.68
CA LEU A 169 8.16 8.38 10.02
C LEU A 169 9.11 7.22 9.75
N GLU A 170 10.32 7.48 9.26
CA GLU A 170 11.35 6.46 9.08
C GLU A 170 11.65 5.74 10.40
N ALA A 171 11.90 6.49 11.48
CA ALA A 171 12.15 5.93 12.80
C ALA A 171 10.94 5.13 13.34
N ALA A 172 9.71 5.55 13.01
CA ALA A 172 8.50 4.83 13.37
C ALA A 172 8.36 3.52 12.60
N LEU A 173 8.61 3.52 11.28
CA LEU A 173 8.57 2.32 10.44
C LEU A 173 9.63 1.30 10.85
N ARG A 174 10.85 1.73 11.23
CA ARG A 174 11.93 0.86 11.71
C ARG A 174 11.57 0.03 12.95
N ARG A 175 10.54 0.41 13.71
CA ARG A 175 10.03 -0.41 14.83
C ARG A 175 9.15 -1.58 14.35
N HIS A 176 8.73 -1.55 13.08
CA HIS A 176 7.90 -2.59 12.47
C HIS A 176 8.66 -3.46 11.47
N GLY A 177 9.86 -3.04 11.06
CA GLY A 177 10.69 -3.79 10.12
C GLY A 177 11.88 -2.96 9.61
N SER A 178 12.80 -3.63 8.92
CA SER A 178 13.92 -2.98 8.25
C SER A 178 13.40 -1.94 7.25
N THR A 179 13.91 -0.71 7.34
CA THR A 179 13.41 0.43 6.56
C THR A 179 14.55 1.18 5.92
N GLU A 180 14.46 1.42 4.61
CA GLU A 180 15.42 2.22 3.84
C GLU A 180 14.76 3.51 3.34
N LEU A 181 15.48 4.63 3.47
CA LEU A 181 15.04 5.96 3.04
C LEU A 181 15.79 6.40 1.79
N ILE A 182 15.06 6.61 0.69
CA ILE A 182 15.60 7.03 -0.60
C ILE A 182 15.09 8.43 -0.97
N ARG A 183 16.05 9.31 -1.31
CA ARG A 183 15.83 10.67 -1.81
C ARG A 183 16.66 10.91 -3.08
N SER A 184 16.39 12.00 -3.78
CA SER A 184 17.17 12.39 -4.96
C SER A 184 18.67 12.60 -4.65
N ASP A 185 19.02 13.07 -3.46
CA ASP A 185 20.39 13.34 -3.03
C ASP A 185 21.21 12.07 -2.78
N ASN A 186 20.59 10.98 -2.29
CA ASN A 186 21.28 9.72 -2.07
C ASN A 186 21.11 8.69 -3.21
N LEU A 187 20.23 8.99 -4.17
CA LEU A 187 19.82 8.11 -5.26
C LEU A 187 21.00 7.62 -6.12
N ARG A 188 21.97 8.49 -6.45
CA ARG A 188 23.15 8.11 -7.25
C ARG A 188 23.96 6.99 -6.60
N ARG A 189 24.10 7.03 -5.28
CA ARG A 189 24.79 6.01 -4.49
C ARG A 189 23.99 4.70 -4.50
N THR A 190 22.69 4.79 -4.31
CA THR A 190 21.76 3.66 -4.34
C THR A 190 21.74 2.96 -5.69
N LEU A 191 21.81 3.72 -6.79
CA LEU A 191 21.73 3.19 -8.16
C LEU A 191 23.13 2.84 -8.75
N GLY A 192 24.22 2.84 -7.95
CA GLY A 192 25.55 2.52 -8.44
C GLY A 192 26.03 3.45 -9.56
N GLY A 193 25.63 4.73 -9.55
CA GLY A 193 26.01 5.74 -10.54
C GLY A 193 25.10 5.80 -11.78
N GLN A 194 24.05 5.00 -11.89
CA GLN A 194 23.07 5.09 -12.98
C GLN A 194 22.34 6.43 -12.92
N THR A 195 22.23 7.09 -14.07
CA THR A 195 21.54 8.38 -14.21
C THR A 195 20.15 8.26 -14.87
N ASP A 196 19.95 7.23 -15.68
CA ASP A 196 18.64 6.94 -16.29
C ASP A 196 17.80 6.09 -15.34
N LEU A 197 16.83 6.72 -14.70
CA LEU A 197 15.91 6.10 -13.75
C LEU A 197 14.94 5.08 -14.38
N ASN A 198 14.79 5.10 -15.69
CA ASN A 198 13.94 4.16 -16.42
C ASN A 198 14.73 3.01 -17.05
N SER A 199 16.05 2.99 -16.87
CA SER A 199 16.89 1.88 -17.32
C SER A 199 16.59 0.59 -16.58
N GLY A 200 16.78 -0.55 -17.23
CA GLY A 200 16.64 -1.87 -16.60
C GLY A 200 17.57 -2.03 -15.38
N ALA A 201 18.77 -1.42 -15.42
CA ALA A 201 19.71 -1.45 -14.30
C ALA A 201 19.19 -0.67 -13.08
N ALA A 202 18.59 0.50 -13.29
CA ALA A 202 17.96 1.28 -12.21
C ALA A 202 16.78 0.53 -11.60
N MET A 203 15.94 -0.10 -12.42
CA MET A 203 14.83 -0.92 -11.95
C MET A 203 15.31 -2.12 -11.13
N GLN A 204 16.36 -2.82 -11.57
CA GLN A 204 16.94 -3.94 -10.82
C GLN A 204 17.52 -3.49 -9.47
N ALA A 205 18.26 -2.36 -9.44
CA ALA A 205 18.84 -1.82 -8.22
C ALA A 205 17.75 -1.46 -7.19
N LEU A 206 16.67 -0.77 -7.62
CA LEU A 206 15.54 -0.46 -6.75
C LEU A 206 14.82 -1.72 -6.26
N ASN A 207 14.63 -2.71 -7.14
CA ASN A 207 14.00 -3.98 -6.75
C ASN A 207 14.86 -4.79 -5.77
N ALA A 208 16.19 -4.81 -5.94
CA ALA A 208 17.10 -5.46 -5.00
C ALA A 208 17.00 -4.81 -3.61
N LEU A 209 16.93 -3.49 -3.56
CA LEU A 209 16.77 -2.72 -2.34
C LEU A 209 15.41 -2.99 -1.68
N GLU A 210 14.31 -3.02 -2.45
CA GLU A 210 12.97 -3.35 -1.98
C GLU A 210 12.89 -4.81 -1.48
N SER A 211 13.68 -5.71 -2.04
CA SER A 211 13.74 -7.11 -1.59
C SER A 211 14.55 -7.28 -0.30
N ALA A 212 15.53 -6.40 -0.07
CA ALA A 212 16.39 -6.43 1.11
C ALA A 212 15.77 -5.80 2.37
N HIS A 213 14.68 -5.02 2.21
CA HIS A 213 14.04 -4.31 3.32
C HIS A 213 12.56 -4.62 3.39
N ASP A 214 11.99 -4.57 4.60
CA ASP A 214 10.55 -4.73 4.81
C ASP A 214 9.80 -3.52 4.29
N PHE A 215 10.37 -2.31 4.44
CA PHE A 215 9.79 -1.05 3.99
C PHE A 215 10.83 -0.20 3.25
N VAL A 216 10.43 0.41 2.13
CA VAL A 216 11.22 1.43 1.43
C VAL A 216 10.41 2.72 1.38
N LEU A 217 10.99 3.79 1.93
CA LEU A 217 10.40 5.12 1.99
C LEU A 217 11.02 6.01 0.92
N TYR A 218 10.31 6.24 -0.17
CA TYR A 218 10.68 7.14 -1.24
C TYR A 218 10.21 8.56 -0.92
N VAL A 219 11.12 9.52 -0.84
CA VAL A 219 10.78 10.93 -0.62
C VAL A 219 10.94 11.68 -1.93
N ALA A 220 9.83 12.18 -2.46
CA ALA A 220 9.83 12.99 -3.67
C ALA A 220 10.48 14.37 -3.43
N ASP A 221 11.00 14.96 -4.49
CA ASP A 221 11.40 16.35 -4.49
C ASP A 221 10.16 17.27 -4.33
N PRO A 222 10.33 18.55 -3.97
CA PRO A 222 9.20 19.47 -3.86
C PRO A 222 8.43 19.66 -5.17
N ASP A 223 9.11 19.49 -6.31
CA ASP A 223 8.55 19.60 -7.65
C ASP A 223 8.40 18.24 -8.33
N LEU A 224 7.65 18.22 -9.44
CA LEU A 224 7.48 17.02 -10.28
C LEU A 224 8.73 16.81 -11.14
N THR A 225 9.79 16.28 -10.51
CA THR A 225 11.05 15.90 -11.17
C THR A 225 10.97 14.44 -11.67
N PRO A 226 11.91 14.00 -12.53
CA PRO A 226 12.00 12.59 -12.93
C PRO A 226 12.11 11.62 -11.74
N TRP A 227 12.77 12.05 -10.65
CA TRP A 227 12.81 11.28 -9.40
C TRP A 227 11.44 11.20 -8.73
N SER A 228 10.75 12.34 -8.59
CA SER A 228 9.42 12.39 -7.98
C SER A 228 8.43 11.51 -8.73
N GLU A 229 8.44 11.54 -10.06
CA GLU A 229 7.63 10.65 -10.90
C GLU A 229 7.99 9.18 -10.65
N LYS A 230 9.30 8.85 -10.59
CA LYS A 230 9.76 7.48 -10.34
C LYS A 230 9.31 7.00 -8.96
N ALA A 231 9.47 7.81 -7.92
CA ALA A 231 9.05 7.50 -6.55
C ALA A 231 7.54 7.17 -6.49
N ILE A 232 6.71 7.97 -7.16
CA ILE A 232 5.26 7.75 -7.20
C ILE A 232 4.92 6.46 -7.98
N ARG A 233 5.59 6.19 -9.11
CA ARG A 233 5.35 4.97 -9.91
C ARG A 233 5.77 3.69 -9.18
N GLN A 234 6.78 3.74 -8.31
CA GLN A 234 7.25 2.59 -7.52
C GLN A 234 6.41 2.32 -6.28
N ALA A 235 5.65 3.30 -5.79
CA ALA A 235 4.97 3.20 -4.51
C ALA A 235 3.72 2.31 -4.54
N ASP A 236 3.58 1.45 -3.53
CA ASP A 236 2.32 0.76 -3.20
C ASP A 236 1.33 1.73 -2.53
N LEU A 237 1.86 2.69 -1.74
CA LEU A 237 1.11 3.69 -1.00
C LEU A 237 1.75 5.06 -1.16
N VAL A 238 0.95 6.08 -1.43
CA VAL A 238 1.40 7.48 -1.46
C VAL A 238 0.85 8.23 -0.25
N LEU A 239 1.74 8.83 0.53
CA LEU A 239 1.41 9.77 1.60
C LEU A 239 1.52 11.19 1.05
N ARG A 240 0.39 11.85 0.89
CA ARG A 240 0.26 13.25 0.50
C ARG A 240 0.34 14.11 1.77
N VAL A 241 1.45 14.77 2.00
CA VAL A 241 1.75 15.42 3.27
C VAL A 241 1.57 16.93 3.14
N GLY A 242 0.57 17.46 3.82
CA GLY A 242 0.26 18.90 3.87
C GLY A 242 0.47 19.46 5.27
N SER A 243 0.94 20.73 5.33
CA SER A 243 1.01 21.48 6.59
C SER A 243 -0.31 22.21 6.81
N ALA A 244 -1.13 21.74 7.73
CA ALA A 244 -2.39 22.35 8.09
C ALA A 244 -2.11 23.64 8.89
N ALA A 245 -2.48 24.80 8.33
CA ALA A 245 -2.57 26.02 9.14
C ALA A 245 -3.76 25.90 10.09
N ARG A 246 -3.68 26.52 11.27
CA ARG A 246 -4.73 26.46 12.30
C ARG A 246 -6.12 26.93 11.82
N GLN A 247 -6.17 27.69 10.72
CA GLN A 247 -7.40 28.21 10.11
C GLN A 247 -7.26 28.18 8.58
N THR A 248 -7.63 27.09 7.95
CA THR A 248 -7.79 27.03 6.50
C THR A 248 -9.28 27.29 6.21
N HIS A 249 -9.59 28.44 5.62
CA HIS A 249 -10.97 28.86 5.32
C HIS A 249 -11.37 28.68 3.86
N THR A 250 -10.41 28.29 3.01
CA THR A 250 -10.63 28.08 1.58
C THR A 250 -10.12 26.72 1.14
N PRO A 251 -10.71 26.11 0.11
CA PRO A 251 -10.21 24.86 -0.47
C PRO A 251 -8.72 24.99 -0.85
N VAL A 252 -7.94 23.98 -0.48
CA VAL A 252 -6.52 23.90 -0.82
C VAL A 252 -6.39 23.10 -2.12
N PRO A 253 -5.96 23.72 -3.23
CA PRO A 253 -5.84 23.02 -4.52
C PRO A 253 -4.75 21.95 -4.49
N GLU A 254 -4.92 20.93 -5.33
CA GLU A 254 -3.87 19.94 -5.57
C GLU A 254 -2.70 20.57 -6.34
N ASN A 255 -1.48 20.22 -5.95
CA ASN A 255 -0.28 20.54 -6.70
C ASN A 255 0.00 19.50 -7.81
N ARG A 256 1.05 19.72 -8.62
CA ARG A 256 1.40 18.83 -9.74
C ARG A 256 1.76 17.42 -9.32
N LEU A 257 2.43 17.24 -8.16
CA LEU A 257 2.75 15.92 -7.60
C LEU A 257 1.48 15.14 -7.26
N GLU A 258 0.52 15.82 -6.62
CA GLU A 258 -0.76 15.23 -6.23
C GLU A 258 -1.60 14.83 -7.44
N GLN A 259 -1.67 15.70 -8.47
CA GLN A 259 -2.36 15.41 -9.73
C GLN A 259 -1.75 14.21 -10.46
N PHE A 260 -0.42 14.13 -10.50
CA PHE A 260 0.29 13.00 -11.09
C PHE A 260 -0.01 11.70 -10.33
N ALA A 261 0.02 11.73 -8.98
CA ALA A 261 -0.33 10.57 -8.17
C ALA A 261 -1.80 10.16 -8.33
N ALA A 262 -2.73 11.13 -8.43
CA ALA A 262 -4.16 10.88 -8.64
C ALA A 262 -4.44 10.21 -9.99
N GLY A 263 -3.68 10.56 -11.04
CA GLY A 263 -3.79 9.95 -12.36
C GLY A 263 -3.30 8.49 -12.43
N LEU A 264 -2.46 8.09 -11.47
CA LEU A 264 -1.83 6.77 -11.50
C LEU A 264 -2.35 5.78 -10.44
N LEU A 265 -2.78 6.28 -9.28
CA LEU A 265 -3.14 5.43 -8.15
C LEU A 265 -4.62 5.56 -7.78
N GLN A 266 -5.22 4.44 -7.42
CA GLN A 266 -6.56 4.46 -6.85
C GLN A 266 -6.58 5.17 -5.49
N PRO A 267 -7.71 5.78 -5.07
CA PRO A 267 -7.83 6.49 -3.79
C PRO A 267 -7.37 5.67 -2.58
N LYS A 268 -7.66 4.37 -2.55
CA LYS A 268 -7.26 3.45 -1.46
C LYS A 268 -5.74 3.33 -1.27
N ALA A 269 -4.94 3.59 -2.32
CA ALA A 269 -3.49 3.61 -2.29
C ALA A 269 -2.93 5.00 -1.98
N GLN A 270 -3.76 5.95 -1.58
CA GLN A 270 -3.37 7.32 -1.28
C GLN A 270 -3.93 7.73 0.08
N ARG A 271 -3.12 8.36 0.91
CA ARG A 271 -3.52 8.90 2.21
C ARG A 271 -3.10 10.36 2.32
N LEU A 272 -3.98 11.17 2.87
CA LEU A 272 -3.66 12.55 3.21
C LEU A 272 -3.13 12.61 4.65
N VAL A 273 -1.96 13.21 4.85
CA VAL A 273 -1.37 13.42 6.17
C VAL A 273 -1.29 14.93 6.42
N LEU A 274 -2.07 15.42 7.36
CA LEU A 274 -2.11 16.82 7.75
C LEU A 274 -1.25 17.05 8.98
N LEU A 275 -0.15 17.79 8.79
CA LEU A 275 0.81 18.11 9.83
C LEU A 275 0.39 19.35 10.61
N HIS A 276 0.48 19.25 11.92
CA HIS A 276 0.28 20.33 12.89
C HIS A 276 1.57 20.53 13.69
N GLU A 277 1.85 21.77 14.10
CA GLU A 277 3.02 22.03 14.95
C GLU A 277 2.87 21.32 16.31
N SER A 278 1.68 21.38 16.90
CA SER A 278 1.36 20.75 18.20
C SER A 278 -0.07 20.25 18.21
N ARG A 279 -0.41 19.38 19.16
CA ARG A 279 -1.80 18.96 19.38
C ARG A 279 -2.69 20.15 19.74
N GLY A 280 -3.92 20.09 19.31
CA GLY A 280 -4.96 21.09 19.54
C GLY A 280 -6.21 20.80 18.73
N PRO A 281 -7.23 21.65 18.83
CA PRO A 281 -8.45 21.50 18.06
C PRO A 281 -8.14 21.48 16.55
N ILE A 282 -8.68 20.49 15.85
CA ILE A 282 -8.51 20.32 14.42
C ILE A 282 -9.66 21.00 13.69
N SER A 283 -9.32 21.85 12.69
CA SER A 283 -10.29 22.50 11.83
C SER A 283 -9.77 22.58 10.39
N GLY A 284 -10.68 22.81 9.44
CA GLY A 284 -10.32 22.98 8.03
C GLY A 284 -9.98 21.71 7.25
N THR A 285 -10.14 20.51 7.83
CA THR A 285 -9.90 19.23 7.16
C THR A 285 -10.76 19.08 5.89
N SER A 286 -12.00 19.55 5.91
CA SER A 286 -12.91 19.52 4.76
C SER A 286 -12.36 20.30 3.55
N HIS A 287 -11.66 21.40 3.77
CA HIS A 287 -11.03 22.20 2.70
C HIS A 287 -9.88 21.47 2.01
N TRP A 288 -9.20 20.56 2.73
CA TRP A 288 -8.19 19.69 2.16
C TRP A 288 -8.82 18.52 1.40
N LEU A 289 -9.88 17.93 1.93
CA LEU A 289 -10.55 16.78 1.34
C LEU A 289 -11.42 17.13 0.14
N SER A 290 -11.90 18.38 0.02
CA SER A 290 -12.79 18.81 -1.07
C SER A 290 -12.19 18.64 -2.47
N ALA A 291 -10.87 18.72 -2.61
CA ALA A 291 -10.16 18.54 -3.88
C ALA A 291 -9.47 17.18 -4.01
N ARG A 292 -9.54 16.30 -3.00
CA ARG A 292 -8.71 15.07 -2.92
C ARG A 292 -9.56 13.85 -2.67
N SER A 293 -9.45 12.87 -3.57
CA SER A 293 -9.98 11.53 -3.36
C SER A 293 -8.88 10.65 -2.76
N VAL A 294 -8.98 10.35 -1.46
CA VAL A 294 -8.00 9.52 -0.72
C VAL A 294 -8.71 8.44 0.08
N GLY A 295 -8.06 7.32 0.32
CA GLY A 295 -8.63 6.22 1.09
C GLY A 295 -8.79 6.54 2.58
N LEU A 296 -7.82 7.25 3.14
CA LEU A 296 -7.79 7.68 4.54
C LEU A 296 -7.10 9.04 4.66
N HIS A 297 -7.38 9.74 5.76
CA HIS A 297 -6.60 10.90 6.18
C HIS A 297 -6.13 10.76 7.64
N HIS A 298 -5.02 11.39 7.95
CA HIS A 298 -4.41 11.37 9.26
C HIS A 298 -4.00 12.79 9.68
N HIS A 299 -4.09 13.07 10.97
CA HIS A 299 -3.55 14.27 11.59
C HIS A 299 -2.34 13.87 12.42
N VAL A 300 -1.22 14.59 12.26
CA VAL A 300 0.05 14.32 12.95
C VAL A 300 0.57 15.60 13.54
N ALA A 301 0.68 15.66 14.86
CA ALA A 301 1.36 16.72 15.59
C ALA A 301 2.87 16.46 15.57
N LEU A 302 3.66 17.40 15.04
CA LEU A 302 5.10 17.22 14.86
C LEU A 302 5.88 17.19 16.18
N THR A 303 5.29 17.69 17.27
CA THR A 303 5.85 17.62 18.62
C THR A 303 5.47 16.34 19.36
N ASP A 304 4.59 15.51 18.77
CA ASP A 304 4.12 14.28 19.43
C ASP A 304 4.48 13.04 18.61
N ARG A 305 5.45 12.30 19.11
CA ARG A 305 5.92 11.07 18.47
C ARG A 305 4.83 10.01 18.34
N SER A 306 3.86 9.97 19.26
CA SER A 306 2.79 8.97 19.26
C SER A 306 1.90 9.05 18.03
N ASP A 307 1.71 10.26 17.44
CA ASP A 307 0.94 10.46 16.23
C ASP A 307 1.65 9.88 15.01
N THR A 308 2.99 10.04 14.94
CA THR A 308 3.79 9.43 13.87
C THR A 308 3.83 7.91 14.01
N ASP A 309 3.91 7.40 15.24
CA ASP A 309 3.84 5.97 15.54
C ASP A 309 2.48 5.37 15.15
N ARG A 310 1.40 6.09 15.42
CA ARG A 310 0.06 5.73 14.96
C ARG A 310 -0.03 5.67 13.45
N LEU A 311 0.51 6.66 12.74
CA LEU A 311 0.57 6.64 11.27
C LEU A 311 1.34 5.41 10.77
N ALA A 312 2.48 5.09 11.36
CA ALA A 312 3.27 3.90 11.00
C ALA A 312 2.47 2.61 11.21
N ARG A 313 1.73 2.45 12.34
CA ARG A 313 0.86 1.28 12.56
C ARG A 313 -0.22 1.15 11.49
N PHE A 314 -0.85 2.25 11.07
CA PHE A 314 -1.81 2.22 9.96
C PHE A 314 -1.16 1.82 8.64
N VAL A 315 0.05 2.29 8.37
CA VAL A 315 0.78 1.98 7.13
C VAL A 315 1.22 0.52 7.11
N THR A 316 1.67 -0.01 8.25
CA THR A 316 2.19 -1.39 8.38
C THR A 316 1.10 -2.43 8.69
N GLY A 317 -0.18 -2.04 8.73
CA GLY A 317 -1.28 -2.96 9.03
C GLY A 317 -1.36 -3.39 10.50
N ASN A 318 -0.62 -2.73 11.40
CA ASN A 318 -0.59 -3.02 12.85
C ASN A 318 -1.48 -2.08 13.67
N ALA A 319 -2.32 -1.28 13.02
CA ALA A 319 -3.27 -0.41 13.71
C ALA A 319 -4.35 -1.23 14.43
N LEU A 320 -4.61 -0.88 15.68
CA LEU A 320 -5.62 -1.54 16.50
C LEU A 320 -6.92 -0.71 16.53
N GLY A 321 -8.05 -1.38 16.31
CA GLY A 321 -9.38 -0.79 16.42
C GLY A 321 -10.10 -1.28 17.69
N PHE A 322 -10.75 -0.37 18.41
CA PHE A 322 -11.70 -0.69 19.47
C PHE A 322 -13.12 -0.43 19.01
N VAL A 323 -13.95 -1.48 18.97
CA VAL A 323 -15.35 -1.38 18.52
C VAL A 323 -16.27 -1.82 19.66
N ALA A 324 -17.11 -0.90 20.14
CA ALA A 324 -18.06 -1.16 21.20
C ALA A 324 -19.48 -1.39 20.66
N CYS A 325 -20.09 -2.50 21.06
CA CYS A 325 -21.48 -2.80 20.67
C CYS A 325 -22.48 -1.96 21.48
N GLY A 326 -23.71 -1.86 20.94
CA GLY A 326 -24.86 -1.35 21.69
C GLY A 326 -25.32 -2.32 22.78
N GLY A 327 -26.11 -1.87 23.73
CA GLY A 327 -26.60 -2.71 24.84
C GLY A 327 -27.29 -1.89 25.95
N GLY A 328 -27.74 -0.67 25.68
CA GLY A 328 -28.35 0.18 26.69
C GLY A 328 -27.41 0.41 27.89
N ALA A 329 -27.88 0.17 29.11
CA ALA A 329 -27.08 0.34 30.33
C ALA A 329 -25.84 -0.57 30.41
N PHE A 330 -25.87 -1.73 29.77
CA PHE A 330 -24.72 -2.64 29.73
C PHE A 330 -23.49 -2.08 28.98
N CYS A 331 -23.67 -1.02 28.17
CA CYS A 331 -22.56 -0.36 27.51
C CYS A 331 -21.53 0.23 28.52
N ALA A 332 -21.90 0.47 29.77
CA ALA A 332 -20.97 0.87 30.83
C ALA A 332 -19.85 -0.15 31.05
N ALA A 333 -20.06 -1.44 30.72
CA ALA A 333 -19.03 -2.46 30.78
C ALA A 333 -17.83 -2.16 29.86
N HIS A 334 -18.04 -1.43 28.76
CA HIS A 334 -16.97 -1.00 27.86
C HIS A 334 -15.96 -0.07 28.53
N ILE A 335 -16.38 0.68 29.58
CA ILE A 335 -15.49 1.57 30.33
C ILE A 335 -14.44 0.75 31.07
N GLY A 336 -14.89 -0.28 31.81
CA GLY A 336 -14.01 -1.20 32.51
C GLY A 336 -13.09 -1.97 31.57
N LEU A 337 -13.62 -2.46 30.44
CA LEU A 337 -12.83 -3.15 29.42
C LEU A 337 -11.75 -2.24 28.82
N TYR A 338 -12.12 -1.01 28.43
CA TYR A 338 -11.16 -0.04 27.89
C TYR A 338 -10.08 0.33 28.90
N LYS A 339 -10.46 0.53 30.18
CA LYS A 339 -9.52 0.76 31.28
C LYS A 339 -8.51 -0.39 31.41
N ALA A 340 -8.98 -1.64 31.42
CA ALA A 340 -8.11 -2.82 31.52
C ALA A 340 -7.12 -2.93 30.34
N PHE A 341 -7.56 -2.58 29.12
CA PHE A 341 -6.66 -2.53 27.98
C PHE A 341 -5.58 -1.46 28.12
N LEU A 342 -5.92 -0.25 28.59
CA LEU A 342 -4.95 0.80 28.83
C LEU A 342 -3.94 0.41 29.92
N GLU A 343 -4.40 -0.20 31.00
CA GLU A 343 -3.56 -0.72 32.10
C GLU A 343 -2.61 -1.83 31.60
N SER A 344 -3.03 -2.60 30.57
CA SER A 344 -2.20 -3.60 29.90
C SER A 344 -1.23 -3.00 28.88
N GLY A 345 -1.18 -1.67 28.73
CA GLY A 345 -0.30 -0.97 27.79
C GLY A 345 -0.80 -0.99 26.34
N LEU A 346 -2.05 -1.40 26.06
CA LEU A 346 -2.63 -1.37 24.73
C LEU A 346 -3.17 0.03 24.41
N ALA A 347 -2.77 0.56 23.25
CA ALA A 347 -3.31 1.80 22.69
C ALA A 347 -4.11 1.48 21.41
N PHE A 348 -5.24 2.15 21.26
CA PHE A 348 -6.09 2.00 20.08
C PHE A 348 -5.93 3.17 19.11
N ASP A 349 -5.90 2.87 17.83
CA ASP A 349 -5.65 3.80 16.74
C ASP A 349 -6.93 4.28 16.06
N ALA A 350 -7.99 3.48 16.17
CA ALA A 350 -9.32 3.77 15.65
C ALA A 350 -10.38 3.30 16.66
N MET A 351 -11.47 4.04 16.71
CA MET A 351 -12.59 3.72 17.58
C MET A 351 -13.91 3.77 16.81
N GLY A 352 -14.80 2.86 17.14
CA GLY A 352 -16.12 2.80 16.55
C GLY A 352 -17.13 2.18 17.51
N GLY A 353 -18.40 2.42 17.29
CA GLY A 353 -19.44 1.84 18.13
C GLY A 353 -20.84 2.01 17.59
N THR A 354 -21.79 1.33 18.20
CA THR A 354 -23.20 1.45 17.91
C THR A 354 -24.00 1.78 19.17
N SER A 355 -25.04 2.61 19.05
CA SER A 355 -25.91 3.01 20.18
C SER A 355 -25.09 3.52 21.37
N GLY A 356 -25.33 3.03 22.60
CA GLY A 356 -24.56 3.39 23.80
C GLY A 356 -23.05 3.16 23.67
N GLY A 357 -22.63 2.13 22.91
CA GLY A 357 -21.21 1.89 22.62
C GLY A 357 -20.57 3.01 21.81
N SER A 358 -21.33 3.69 20.91
CA SER A 358 -20.80 4.83 20.17
C SER A 358 -20.53 6.04 21.06
N ALA A 359 -21.35 6.28 22.07
CA ALA A 359 -21.14 7.35 23.04
C ALA A 359 -19.84 7.09 23.87
N MET A 360 -19.63 5.85 24.31
CA MET A 360 -18.42 5.46 25.04
C MET A 360 -17.17 5.64 24.19
N THR A 361 -17.17 5.09 22.97
CA THR A 361 -16.02 5.20 22.09
C THR A 361 -15.74 6.63 21.63
N ALA A 362 -16.78 7.47 21.49
CA ALA A 362 -16.60 8.91 21.21
C ALA A 362 -15.89 9.60 22.38
N ALA A 363 -16.29 9.34 23.63
CA ALA A 363 -15.64 9.89 24.81
C ALA A 363 -14.15 9.48 24.90
N PHE A 364 -13.85 8.19 24.65
CA PHE A 364 -12.48 7.69 24.62
C PHE A 364 -11.66 8.32 23.48
N ALA A 365 -12.25 8.47 22.29
CA ALA A 365 -11.62 9.12 21.14
C ALA A 365 -11.31 10.60 21.38
N MET A 366 -12.10 11.27 22.22
CA MET A 366 -11.83 12.65 22.69
C MET A 366 -10.74 12.70 23.78
N GLY A 367 -10.20 11.57 24.22
CA GLY A 367 -9.15 11.50 25.22
C GLY A 367 -9.66 11.59 26.66
N MET A 368 -10.95 11.37 26.90
CA MET A 368 -11.48 11.30 28.27
C MET A 368 -10.93 10.05 28.97
N ALA A 369 -10.48 10.23 30.20
CA ALA A 369 -10.05 9.09 31.02
C ALA A 369 -11.24 8.17 31.36
N PRO A 370 -11.06 6.84 31.42
CA PRO A 370 -12.13 5.90 31.74
C PRO A 370 -12.90 6.26 32.99
N ASP A 371 -12.23 6.70 34.04
CA ASP A 371 -12.87 7.09 35.31
C ASP A 371 -13.72 8.37 35.20
N ASP A 372 -13.37 9.29 34.27
CA ASP A 372 -14.19 10.47 34.00
C ASP A 372 -15.43 10.10 33.18
N VAL A 373 -15.29 9.15 32.24
CA VAL A 373 -16.41 8.62 31.46
C VAL A 373 -17.37 7.86 32.37
N ASP A 374 -16.87 7.06 33.32
CA ASP A 374 -17.68 6.36 34.31
C ASP A 374 -18.47 7.35 35.17
N ARG A 375 -17.81 8.37 35.71
CA ARG A 375 -18.45 9.41 36.51
C ARG A 375 -19.52 10.16 35.76
N ALA A 376 -19.26 10.58 34.51
CA ALA A 376 -20.21 11.26 33.67
C ALA A 376 -21.43 10.36 33.34
N THR A 377 -21.17 9.10 33.03
CA THR A 377 -22.19 8.09 32.76
C THR A 377 -23.11 7.88 33.97
N HIS A 378 -22.53 7.71 35.14
CA HIS A 378 -23.28 7.57 36.40
C HIS A 378 -24.13 8.82 36.68
N GLU A 379 -23.57 10.01 36.54
CA GLU A 379 -24.30 11.26 36.76
C GLU A 379 -25.50 11.39 35.79
N ILE A 380 -25.30 11.15 34.50
CA ILE A 380 -26.34 11.31 33.51
C ILE A 380 -27.44 10.26 33.67
N PHE A 381 -27.09 8.99 33.72
CA PHE A 381 -28.07 7.90 33.64
C PHE A 381 -28.64 7.49 35.00
N VAL A 382 -27.84 7.58 36.08
CA VAL A 382 -28.30 7.16 37.40
C VAL A 382 -28.77 8.35 38.22
N ALA A 383 -27.94 9.36 38.47
CA ALA A 383 -28.28 10.48 39.34
C ALA A 383 -29.36 11.37 38.74
N ARG A 384 -29.23 11.77 37.47
CA ARG A 384 -30.23 12.60 36.80
C ARG A 384 -31.38 11.80 36.22
N ARG A 385 -31.36 10.47 36.25
CA ARG A 385 -32.39 9.55 35.74
C ARG A 385 -32.81 9.90 34.31
N ALA A 386 -31.88 10.23 33.42
CA ALA A 386 -32.19 10.75 32.08
C ALA A 386 -33.14 9.85 31.30
N LEU A 387 -32.98 8.52 31.38
CA LEU A 387 -33.85 7.57 30.70
C LEU A 387 -35.28 7.45 31.32
N ARG A 388 -35.47 7.78 32.61
CA ARG A 388 -36.78 7.74 33.26
C ARG A 388 -37.65 8.93 32.93
N ARG A 389 -37.09 10.03 32.45
CA ARG A 389 -37.83 11.22 32.00
C ARG A 389 -38.43 11.07 30.62
N TYR A 390 -38.00 10.05 29.87
CA TYR A 390 -38.52 9.77 28.55
C TYR A 390 -39.78 8.88 28.68
N THR A 391 -40.94 9.48 28.48
CA THR A 391 -42.26 8.81 28.47
C THR A 391 -42.92 8.83 27.08
N GLY A 392 -42.23 9.37 26.07
CA GLY A 392 -42.75 9.48 24.70
C GLY A 392 -42.48 8.24 23.83
N PRO A 393 -43.17 8.13 22.68
CA PRO A 393 -42.91 7.03 21.75
C PRO A 393 -41.49 7.08 21.17
N PRO A 394 -40.95 5.94 20.70
CA PRO A 394 -39.58 5.87 20.18
C PRO A 394 -39.21 6.85 19.06
N SER A 395 -40.23 7.33 18.32
CA SER A 395 -40.08 8.33 17.25
C SER A 395 -39.65 9.72 17.73
N GLU A 396 -39.84 10.06 19.01
CA GLU A 396 -39.46 11.37 19.56
C GLU A 396 -38.01 11.36 20.13
N LEU A 397 -37.35 10.20 20.28
CA LEU A 397 -35.95 10.09 20.67
C LEU A 397 -34.99 10.70 19.64
N GLN A 398 -35.40 10.78 18.38
CA GLN A 398 -34.56 11.34 17.29
C GLN A 398 -34.39 12.87 17.40
N SER A 399 -35.19 13.55 18.18
CA SER A 399 -35.11 15.02 18.38
C SER A 399 -34.24 15.44 19.57
N LEU A 400 -33.67 14.50 20.32
CA LEU A 400 -32.89 14.74 21.54
C LEU A 400 -31.36 14.39 21.37
N VAL A 401 -30.91 14.05 20.14
CA VAL A 401 -29.50 13.78 19.82
C VAL A 401 -28.93 14.92 18.99
#